data_fd20e690d41b2bef8f324128a6bc25dd
#
_entry.id   fd20e690d41b2bef8f324128a6bc25dd
#
_cell.length_a   1.000
_cell.length_b   1.000
_cell.length_c   1.000
_cell.angle_alpha   90.00
_cell.angle_beta   90.00
_cell.angle_gamma   90.00
#
_symmetry.space_group_name_H-M   'P 1'
#
loop_
_entity.id
_entity.type
_entity.pdbx_description
1 polymer ?
#
loop_
_entity_poly.entity_id
_entity_poly.type
_entity_poly.pdbx_seq_one_letter_code
_entity_poly.pdbx_strand_id
1 'polypeptide(L)'
;MGVDEVYDTTFGADFTTIAESEEFLERLKNGGPFPMFTSCCPAWVKYLENENPKYLKNISTCKSPMEMVGAIFRDKYAEKDAQDGRTTYHIAIMPCTAKKMERCV
;
A
#
# COMPACT_ATOMS: atom_id res chain seq x y z
N MET A 1 5.74 -21.48 14.61
CA MET A 1 5.58 -20.18 15.31
C MET A 1 4.12 -19.81 15.58
N GLY A 2 3.16 -20.68 15.35
CA GLY A 2 1.73 -20.40 15.59
C GLY A 2 1.12 -19.38 14.64
N VAL A 3 1.63 -19.27 13.42
CA VAL A 3 1.05 -18.47 12.34
C VAL A 3 0.08 -19.34 11.56
N ASP A 4 -1.15 -18.88 11.39
CA ASP A 4 -2.20 -19.67 10.74
C ASP A 4 -2.07 -19.67 9.22
N GLU A 5 -1.73 -18.52 8.63
CA GLU A 5 -1.60 -18.37 7.19
C GLU A 5 -0.43 -17.45 6.83
N VAL A 6 0.23 -17.73 5.71
CA VAL A 6 1.37 -16.95 5.19
C VAL A 6 1.14 -16.65 3.71
N TYR A 7 1.33 -15.39 3.35
CA TYR A 7 1.14 -14.90 1.99
C TYR A 7 2.36 -14.14 1.51
N ASP A 8 2.61 -14.21 0.20
CA ASP A 8 3.66 -13.43 -0.43
C ASP A 8 3.16 -12.01 -0.74
N THR A 9 3.91 -11.01 -0.34
CA THR A 9 3.59 -9.59 -0.61
C THR A 9 3.58 -9.26 -2.10
N THR A 10 4.25 -10.05 -2.95
CA THR A 10 4.20 -9.87 -4.41
C THR A 10 2.80 -9.95 -4.98
N PHE A 11 1.90 -10.69 -4.34
CA PHE A 11 0.47 -10.68 -4.66
C PHE A 11 -0.14 -9.27 -4.55
N GLY A 12 0.22 -8.50 -3.53
CA GLY A 12 -0.18 -7.11 -3.39
C GLY A 12 0.47 -6.19 -4.42
N ALA A 13 1.69 -6.51 -4.86
CA ALA A 13 2.38 -5.75 -5.89
C ALA A 13 1.66 -5.80 -7.24
N ASP A 14 1.04 -6.92 -7.59
CA ASP A 14 0.23 -7.05 -8.81
C ASP A 14 -0.95 -6.08 -8.77
N PHE A 15 -1.67 -6.01 -7.66
CA PHE A 15 -2.77 -5.05 -7.48
C PHE A 15 -2.30 -3.60 -7.51
N THR A 16 -1.17 -3.30 -6.87
CA THR A 16 -0.59 -1.96 -6.92
C THR A 16 -0.22 -1.57 -8.35
N THR A 17 0.37 -2.49 -9.11
CA THR A 17 0.73 -2.24 -10.51
C THR A 17 -0.49 -1.92 -11.37
N ILE A 18 -1.58 -2.65 -11.20
CA ILE A 18 -2.85 -2.39 -11.91
C ILE A 18 -3.37 -1.00 -11.54
N ALA A 19 -3.51 -0.71 -10.25
CA ALA A 19 -4.05 0.56 -9.77
C ALA A 19 -3.20 1.77 -10.17
N GLU A 20 -1.87 1.68 -10.08
CA GLU A 20 -0.97 2.75 -10.51
C GLU A 20 -0.99 2.94 -12.04
N SER A 21 -1.14 1.86 -12.80
CA SER A 21 -1.28 1.95 -14.26
C SER A 21 -2.58 2.66 -14.66
N GLU A 22 -3.67 2.38 -13.99
CA GLU A 22 -4.95 3.07 -14.19
C GLU A 22 -4.83 4.56 -13.83
N GLU A 23 -4.24 4.89 -12.69
CA GLU A 23 -3.99 6.27 -12.28
C GLU A 23 -3.11 7.00 -13.32
N PHE A 24 -2.06 6.35 -13.82
CA PHE A 24 -1.20 6.92 -14.85
C PHE A 24 -1.95 7.22 -16.14
N LEU A 25 -2.78 6.29 -16.61
CA LEU A 25 -3.60 6.48 -17.81
C LEU A 25 -4.62 7.62 -17.62
N GLU A 26 -5.21 7.73 -16.44
CA GLU A 26 -6.12 8.82 -16.10
C GLU A 26 -5.39 10.18 -16.12
N ARG A 27 -4.20 10.26 -15.52
CA ARG A 27 -3.36 11.46 -15.58
C ARG A 27 -2.96 11.82 -17.01
N LEU A 28 -2.67 10.85 -17.88
CA LEU A 28 -2.41 11.09 -19.29
C LEU A 28 -3.59 11.74 -20.00
N LYS A 29 -4.81 11.25 -19.75
CA LYS A 29 -6.04 11.81 -20.32
C LYS A 29 -6.31 13.24 -19.85
N ASN A 30 -6.02 13.52 -18.57
CA ASN A 30 -6.32 14.79 -17.91
C ASN A 30 -5.18 15.81 -17.97
N GLY A 31 -4.03 15.48 -18.58
CA GLY A 31 -2.90 16.38 -18.71
C GLY A 31 -1.99 16.48 -17.48
N GLY A 32 -1.99 15.49 -16.59
CA GLY A 32 -1.04 15.43 -15.46
C GLY A 32 -1.70 15.38 -14.09
N PRO A 33 -0.95 15.65 -12.99
CA PRO A 33 0.43 16.17 -12.96
C PRO A 33 1.51 15.14 -13.30
N PHE A 34 2.55 15.62 -14.00
CA PHE A 34 3.73 14.82 -14.34
C PHE A 34 5.01 15.51 -13.84
N PRO A 35 6.12 14.73 -13.59
CA PRO A 35 6.18 13.27 -13.58
C PRO A 35 5.29 12.68 -12.49
N MET A 36 4.81 11.45 -12.66
CA MET A 36 4.13 10.70 -11.62
C MET A 36 5.17 9.88 -10.85
N PHE A 37 5.16 10.00 -9.52
CA PHE A 37 6.04 9.22 -8.63
C PHE A 37 5.23 8.15 -7.89
N THR A 38 5.82 6.98 -7.72
CA THR A 38 5.23 5.93 -6.90
C THR A 38 5.32 6.27 -5.40
N SER A 39 4.41 5.73 -4.60
CA SER A 39 4.28 6.03 -3.16
C SER A 39 4.60 4.85 -2.24
N CYS A 40 5.07 3.73 -2.79
CA CYS A 40 5.28 2.50 -2.03
C CYS A 40 6.43 2.55 -1.01
N CYS A 41 7.32 3.55 -1.07
CA CYS A 41 8.42 3.74 -0.14
C CYS A 41 8.12 4.88 0.85
N PRO A 42 7.86 4.61 2.14
CA PRO A 42 7.57 5.64 3.13
C PRO A 42 8.73 6.62 3.35
N ALA A 43 9.97 6.16 3.25
CA ALA A 43 11.14 7.03 3.36
C ALA A 43 11.20 8.05 2.21
N TRP A 44 10.84 7.63 1.01
CA TRP A 44 10.74 8.51 -0.16
C TRP A 44 9.65 9.56 0.01
N VAL A 45 8.46 9.13 0.43
CA VAL A 45 7.34 10.05 0.69
C VAL A 45 7.74 11.07 1.76
N LYS A 46 8.35 10.62 2.85
CA LYS A 46 8.81 11.51 3.92
C LYS A 46 9.89 12.50 3.47
N TYR A 47 10.80 12.06 2.61
CA TYR A 47 11.77 12.94 1.99
C TYR A 47 11.09 14.05 1.18
N LEU A 48 10.11 13.70 0.35
CA LEU A 48 9.36 14.69 -0.43
C LEU A 48 8.58 15.67 0.44
N GLU A 49 7.95 15.19 1.52
CA GLU A 49 7.24 16.05 2.46
C GLU A 49 8.14 17.11 3.09
N ASN A 50 9.36 16.72 3.47
CA ASN A 50 10.29 17.60 4.17
C ASN A 50 11.09 18.50 3.24
N GLU A 51 11.61 17.95 2.15
CA GLU A 51 12.60 18.62 1.31
C GLU A 51 12.03 19.19 0.00
N ASN A 52 10.96 18.57 -0.51
CA ASN A 52 10.41 18.94 -1.80
C ASN A 52 8.87 18.89 -1.85
N PRO A 53 8.17 19.60 -0.95
CA PRO A 53 6.70 19.52 -0.83
C PRO A 53 5.94 19.91 -2.10
N LYS A 54 6.57 20.68 -3.01
CA LYS A 54 5.98 21.05 -4.30
C LYS A 54 5.63 19.85 -5.19
N TYR A 55 6.30 18.70 -4.97
CA TYR A 55 6.06 17.47 -5.74
C TYR A 55 5.06 16.50 -5.07
N LEU A 56 4.49 16.82 -3.94
CA LEU A 56 3.50 15.95 -3.27
C LEU A 56 2.31 15.65 -4.17
N LYS A 57 1.87 16.61 -4.96
CA LYS A 57 0.80 16.41 -5.95
C LYS A 57 1.14 15.42 -7.07
N ASN A 58 2.43 15.12 -7.25
CA ASN A 58 2.94 14.20 -8.25
C ASN A 58 3.02 12.74 -7.76
N ILE A 59 2.87 12.52 -6.45
CA ILE A 59 2.89 11.18 -5.88
C ILE A 59 1.60 10.44 -6.24
N SER A 60 1.71 9.14 -6.52
CA SER A 60 0.57 8.24 -6.68
C SER A 60 -0.26 8.17 -5.40
N THR A 61 -1.57 8.09 -5.55
CA THR A 61 -2.51 7.89 -4.44
C THR A 61 -2.69 6.43 -4.06
N CYS A 62 -2.06 5.52 -4.80
CA CYS A 62 -2.18 4.08 -4.57
C CYS A 62 -1.50 3.65 -3.26
N LYS A 63 -2.10 2.67 -2.62
CA LYS A 63 -1.50 1.98 -1.46
C LYS A 63 -0.26 1.21 -1.87
N SER A 64 0.70 1.07 -0.94
CA SER A 64 1.84 0.17 -1.15
C SER A 64 1.40 -1.29 -1.27
N PRO A 65 2.22 -2.18 -1.86
CA PRO A 65 1.93 -3.62 -1.91
C PRO A 65 1.57 -4.23 -0.56
N MET A 66 2.26 -3.83 0.50
CA MET A 66 1.97 -4.29 1.87
C MET A 66 0.58 -3.84 2.34
N GLU A 67 0.22 -2.59 2.11
CA GLU A 67 -1.09 -2.05 2.47
C GLU A 67 -2.21 -2.64 1.60
N MET A 68 -1.95 -2.94 0.32
CA MET A 68 -2.90 -3.63 -0.56
C MET A 68 -3.24 -5.02 -0.02
N VAL A 69 -2.22 -5.82 0.32
CA VAL A 69 -2.42 -7.15 0.93
C VAL A 69 -3.20 -7.03 2.24
N GLY A 70 -2.81 -6.10 3.11
CA GLY A 70 -3.49 -5.87 4.39
C GLY A 70 -4.96 -5.52 4.22
N ALA A 71 -5.29 -4.66 3.27
CA ALA A 71 -6.67 -4.27 2.98
C ALA A 71 -7.49 -5.46 2.44
N ILE A 72 -6.96 -6.18 1.45
CA ILE A 72 -7.64 -7.32 0.82
C ILE A 72 -7.93 -8.42 1.87
N PHE A 73 -6.94 -8.75 2.70
CA PHE A 73 -7.14 -9.81 3.68
C PHE A 73 -7.98 -9.38 4.86
N ARG A 74 -7.94 -8.12 5.26
CA ARG A 74 -8.88 -7.60 6.25
C ARG A 74 -10.32 -7.79 5.77
N ASP A 75 -10.62 -7.44 4.54
CA ASP A 75 -11.96 -7.58 3.99
C ASP A 75 -12.35 -9.06 3.83
N LYS A 76 -11.41 -9.91 3.36
CA LYS A 76 -11.62 -11.35 3.21
C LYS A 76 -11.97 -12.06 4.53
N TYR A 77 -11.35 -11.64 5.62
CA TYR A 77 -11.53 -12.31 6.92
C TYR A 77 -12.55 -11.65 7.84
N ALA A 78 -13.05 -10.45 7.49
CA ALA A 78 -13.98 -9.70 8.33
C ALA A 78 -15.25 -10.49 8.70
N GLU A 79 -15.86 -11.18 7.73
CA GLU A 79 -17.05 -11.97 7.95
C GLU A 79 -16.77 -13.20 8.83
N LYS A 80 -15.66 -13.88 8.57
CA LYS A 80 -15.22 -15.05 9.33
C LYS A 80 -14.88 -14.70 10.77
N ASP A 81 -14.17 -13.60 10.97
CA ASP A 81 -13.84 -13.10 12.30
C ASP A 81 -15.10 -12.75 13.11
N ALA A 82 -16.09 -12.14 12.45
CA ALA A 82 -17.36 -11.82 13.09
C ALA A 82 -18.15 -13.08 13.51
N GLN A 83 -18.12 -14.14 12.69
CA GLN A 83 -18.81 -15.42 12.99
C GLN A 83 -18.10 -16.20 14.08
N ASP A 84 -16.78 -16.24 14.06
CA ASP A 84 -15.96 -17.05 14.98
C ASP A 84 -15.66 -16.33 16.31
N GLY A 85 -15.99 -15.03 16.42
CA GLY A 85 -15.64 -14.19 17.57
C GLY A 85 -14.12 -14.03 17.74
N ARG A 86 -13.37 -14.16 16.64
CA ARG A 86 -11.91 -14.03 16.61
C ARG A 86 -11.52 -12.65 16.06
N THR A 87 -10.25 -12.30 16.24
CA THR A 87 -9.65 -11.12 15.63
C THR A 87 -8.45 -11.56 14.80
N THR A 88 -8.46 -11.24 13.51
CA THR A 88 -7.32 -11.52 12.63
C THR A 88 -6.20 -10.50 12.88
N TYR A 89 -5.02 -11.01 13.19
CA TYR A 89 -3.81 -10.22 13.37
C TYR A 89 -2.95 -10.28 12.11
N HIS A 90 -2.70 -9.14 11.50
CA HIS A 90 -1.87 -9.04 10.30
C HIS A 90 -0.43 -8.66 10.67
N ILE A 91 0.51 -9.50 10.30
CA ILE A 91 1.94 -9.28 10.53
C ILE A 91 2.63 -9.19 9.16
N ALA A 92 3.27 -8.07 8.86
CA ALA A 92 4.07 -7.90 7.66
C ALA A 92 5.56 -7.97 8.01
N ILE A 93 6.31 -8.84 7.33
CA ILE A 93 7.76 -8.95 7.47
C ILE A 93 8.39 -8.23 6.29
N MET A 94 8.96 -7.05 6.55
CA MET A 94 9.53 -6.17 5.56
C MET A 94 10.98 -5.82 5.94
N PRO A 95 11.92 -5.82 4.97
CA PRO A 95 13.30 -5.46 5.26
C PRO A 95 13.52 -3.95 5.47
N CYS A 96 12.53 -3.14 5.16
CA CYS A 96 12.59 -1.67 5.27
C CYS A 96 12.06 -1.19 6.62
N THR A 97 12.92 -0.57 7.44
CA THR A 97 12.53 -0.02 8.75
C THR A 97 11.53 1.13 8.66
N ALA A 98 11.52 1.88 7.55
CA ALA A 98 10.56 2.96 7.30
C ALA A 98 9.12 2.45 7.13
N LYS A 99 8.92 1.18 6.79
CA LYS A 99 7.61 0.55 6.71
C LYS A 99 6.80 0.57 8.01
N LYS A 100 7.46 0.81 9.13
CA LYS A 100 6.77 1.04 10.41
C LYS A 100 5.80 2.23 10.38
N MET A 101 6.01 3.18 9.48
CA MET A 101 5.11 4.33 9.30
C MET A 101 3.77 3.94 8.65
N GLU A 102 3.69 2.82 7.95
CA GLU A 102 2.48 2.29 7.31
C GLU A 102 1.66 1.36 8.22
N ARG A 103 2.03 1.17 9.47
CA ARG A 103 1.40 0.20 10.39
C ARG A 103 -0.05 0.51 10.79
N CYS A 104 -0.51 1.71 10.55
CA CYS A 104 -1.82 2.21 11.01
C CYS A 104 -2.87 2.24 9.89
N VAL A 105 -2.83 1.26 9.05
CA VAL A 105 -3.79 1.15 7.92
C VAL A 105 -5.07 0.45 8.35
#